data_1f4bd2133f0e81ff70bc19a75382592a
#
_entry.id   1f4bd2133f0e81ff70bc19a75382592a
#
_cell.length_a   1.000
_cell.length_b   1.000
_cell.length_c   1.000
_cell.angle_alpha   90.00
_cell.angle_beta   90.00
_cell.angle_gamma   90.00
#
_symmetry.space_group_name_H-M   'P 1'
#
loop_
_entity.id
_entity.type
_entity.pdbx_description
1 polymer ?
#
loop_
_entity_poly.entity_id
_entity_poly.type
_entity_poly.pdbx_seq_one_letter_code
_entity_poly.pdbx_strand_id
1 'polypeptide(L)' 'LLIDSLASVPALLACAEQRIQAAKNLLRCLSLMSGHSHDPHDLSAVCEASSLLLQQGCDVLGVLALRDA' A
#
# COMPACT_ATOMS: atom_id res chain seq x y z
N LEU A 1 19.78 -0.39 7.85
CA LEU A 1 19.92 0.97 8.30
C LEU A 1 19.48 1.16 9.73
N LEU A 2 20.15 2.04 10.41
CA LEU A 2 19.83 2.33 11.80
C LEU A 2 18.41 2.85 11.96
N ILE A 3 17.90 3.50 10.94
CA ILE A 3 16.56 4.06 10.97
C ILE A 3 15.53 2.98 11.23
N ASP A 4 15.70 1.82 10.60
CA ASP A 4 14.74 0.73 10.73
C ASP A 4 14.72 0.18 12.15
N SER A 5 15.88 0.07 12.77
CA SER A 5 15.96 -0.45 14.13
C SER A 5 15.44 0.53 15.16
N LEU A 6 15.42 1.82 14.81
CA LEU A 6 14.93 2.87 15.70
C LEU A 6 13.45 3.16 15.51
N ALA A 7 12.87 2.68 14.42
CA ALA A 7 11.46 2.93 14.16
C ALA A 7 10.61 2.20 15.19
N SER A 8 9.68 2.91 15.80
CA SER A 8 8.77 2.34 16.77
C SER A 8 7.70 1.50 16.09
N VAL A 9 7.11 0.57 16.84
CA VAL A 9 6.00 -0.23 16.32
C VAL A 9 4.85 0.66 15.86
N PRO A 10 4.42 1.69 16.63
CA PRO A 10 3.37 2.58 16.14
C PRO A 10 3.72 3.28 14.84
N ALA A 11 4.98 3.67 14.66
CA ALA A 11 5.41 4.33 13.43
C ALA A 11 5.34 3.39 12.24
N LEU A 12 5.75 2.14 12.43
CA LEU A 12 5.69 1.13 11.38
C LEU A 12 4.25 0.78 11.03
N LEU A 13 3.38 0.67 12.03
CA LEU A 13 1.97 0.42 11.80
C LEU A 13 1.35 1.56 11.01
N ALA A 14 1.67 2.80 11.37
CA ALA A 14 1.15 3.96 10.66
C ALA A 14 1.61 3.95 9.20
N CYS A 15 2.85 3.55 8.96
CA CYS A 15 3.40 3.46 7.62
C CYS A 15 2.65 2.41 6.79
N ALA A 16 2.44 1.23 7.36
CA ALA A 16 1.71 0.16 6.68
C ALA A 16 0.28 0.60 6.40
N GLU A 17 -0.37 1.18 7.38
CA GLU A 17 -1.75 1.64 7.25
C GLU A 17 -1.88 2.68 6.16
N GLN A 18 -0.93 3.62 6.11
CA GLN A 18 -0.95 4.66 5.09
C GLN A 18 -0.85 4.08 3.69
N ARG A 19 0.00 3.08 3.49
CA ARG A 19 0.16 2.45 2.19
C ARG A 19 -1.08 1.66 1.80
N ILE A 20 -1.67 0.96 2.75
CA ILE A 20 -2.89 0.20 2.50
C ILE A 20 -4.04 1.15 2.17
N GLN A 21 -4.15 2.26 2.88
CA GLN A 21 -5.17 3.26 2.61
C GLN A 21 -4.99 3.87 1.22
N ALA A 22 -3.74 4.14 0.82
CA ALA A 22 -3.47 4.69 -0.49
C ALA A 22 -3.91 3.72 -1.59
N ALA A 23 -3.63 2.43 -1.42
CA ALA A 23 -4.06 1.41 -2.37
C ALA A 23 -5.59 1.34 -2.43
N LYS A 24 -6.23 1.37 -1.28
CA LYS A 24 -7.69 1.35 -1.21
C LYS A 24 -8.28 2.55 -1.95
N ASN A 25 -7.70 3.72 -1.76
CA ASN A 25 -8.19 4.93 -2.41
C ASN A 25 -8.01 4.87 -3.92
N LEU A 26 -6.90 4.32 -4.40
CA LEU A 26 -6.67 4.14 -5.82
C LEU A 26 -7.71 3.21 -6.42
N LEU A 27 -7.97 2.09 -5.76
CA LEU A 27 -8.97 1.12 -6.24
C LEU A 27 -10.36 1.72 -6.20
N ARG A 28 -10.63 2.53 -5.20
CA ARG A 28 -11.91 3.21 -5.11
C ARG A 28 -12.10 4.21 -6.25
N CYS A 29 -11.08 4.96 -6.57
CA CYS A 29 -11.12 5.88 -7.71
C CYS A 29 -11.40 5.13 -9.00
N LEU A 30 -10.74 4.00 -9.17
CA LEU A 30 -10.96 3.15 -10.34
C LEU A 30 -12.41 2.69 -10.42
N SER A 31 -12.95 2.29 -9.28
CA SER A 31 -14.34 1.84 -9.21
C SER A 31 -15.32 2.95 -9.59
N LEU A 32 -15.05 4.17 -9.12
CA LEU A 32 -15.90 5.33 -9.44
C LEU A 32 -15.81 5.71 -10.90
N MET A 33 -14.69 5.42 -11.53
CA MET A 33 -14.50 5.71 -12.95
C MET A 33 -15.02 4.62 -13.86
N SER A 34 -15.41 3.49 -13.32
CA SER A 34 -15.95 2.40 -14.13
C SER A 34 -17.22 2.88 -14.82
N GLY A 35 -17.40 2.50 -16.06
CA GLY A 35 -18.50 2.99 -16.86
C GLY A 35 -18.12 4.09 -17.82
N HIS A 36 -16.95 4.69 -17.66
CA HIS A 36 -16.37 5.60 -18.63
C HIS A 36 -15.38 4.83 -19.48
N SER A 37 -15.14 5.29 -20.69
CA SER A 37 -14.14 4.64 -21.50
C SER A 37 -12.76 5.02 -20.97
N HIS A 38 -11.97 4.01 -20.66
CA HIS A 38 -10.63 4.16 -20.11
C HIS A 38 -9.61 3.56 -21.02
N ASP A 39 -8.46 4.19 -21.05
CA ASP A 39 -7.31 3.61 -21.70
C ASP A 39 -6.88 2.39 -20.88
N PRO A 40 -6.70 1.22 -21.52
CA PRO A 40 -6.20 0.04 -20.79
C PRO A 40 -4.89 0.27 -20.07
N HIS A 41 -4.04 1.17 -20.58
CA HIS A 41 -2.79 1.51 -19.93
C HIS A 41 -3.02 2.18 -18.58
N ASP A 42 -4.03 3.02 -18.48
CA ASP A 42 -4.34 3.70 -17.23
C ASP A 42 -4.84 2.71 -16.19
N LEU A 43 -5.66 1.75 -16.61
CA LEU A 43 -6.13 0.70 -15.70
C LEU A 43 -4.98 -0.14 -15.19
N SER A 44 -4.08 -0.53 -16.09
CA SER A 44 -2.90 -1.30 -15.70
C SER A 44 -2.03 -0.54 -14.73
N ALA A 45 -1.82 0.75 -14.98
CA ALA A 45 -1.00 1.58 -14.11
C ALA A 45 -1.58 1.68 -12.71
N VAL A 46 -2.89 1.88 -12.60
CA VAL A 46 -3.55 1.96 -11.29
C VAL A 46 -3.47 0.63 -10.56
N CYS A 47 -3.71 -0.48 -11.26
CA CYS A 47 -3.64 -1.80 -10.66
C CYS A 47 -2.22 -2.09 -10.18
N GLU A 48 -1.21 -1.76 -10.97
CA GLU A 48 0.18 -1.96 -10.58
C GLU A 48 0.54 -1.14 -9.36
N ALA A 49 0.17 0.15 -9.37
CA ALA A 49 0.47 1.02 -8.24
C ALA A 49 -0.20 0.51 -6.97
N SER A 50 -1.46 0.08 -7.08
CA SER A 50 -2.18 -0.46 -5.93
C SER A 50 -1.53 -1.72 -5.41
N SER A 51 -1.10 -2.61 -6.30
CA SER A 51 -0.42 -3.84 -5.91
C SER A 51 0.88 -3.54 -5.18
N LEU A 52 1.66 -2.59 -5.67
CA LEU A 52 2.92 -2.21 -5.03
C LEU A 52 2.69 -1.63 -3.65
N LEU A 53 1.69 -0.79 -3.51
CA LEU A 53 1.38 -0.19 -2.21
C LEU A 53 0.93 -1.26 -1.22
N LEU A 54 0.11 -2.20 -1.66
CA LEU A 54 -0.32 -3.30 -0.81
C LEU A 54 0.85 -4.17 -0.40
N GLN A 55 1.75 -4.45 -1.35
CA GLN A 55 2.92 -5.26 -1.05
C GLN A 55 3.82 -4.56 -0.04
N GLN A 56 4.04 -3.27 -0.21
CA GLN A 56 4.84 -2.50 0.74
C GLN A 56 4.20 -2.52 2.14
N GLY A 57 2.89 -2.36 2.21
CA GLY A 57 2.19 -2.44 3.49
C GLY A 57 2.35 -3.81 4.12
N CYS A 58 2.21 -4.87 3.34
CA CYS A 58 2.39 -6.23 3.83
C CYS A 58 3.81 -6.49 4.28
N ASP A 59 4.80 -5.95 3.55
CA ASP A 59 6.19 -6.09 3.93
C ASP A 59 6.47 -5.47 5.29
N VAL A 60 5.91 -4.28 5.53
CA VAL A 60 6.07 -3.62 6.82
C VAL A 60 5.42 -4.44 7.92
N LEU A 61 4.22 -4.97 7.67
CA LEU A 61 3.55 -5.82 8.65
C LEU A 61 4.35 -7.09 8.92
N GLY A 62 5.00 -7.62 7.87
CA GLY A 62 5.88 -8.78 8.03
C GLY A 62 7.04 -8.49 8.96
N VAL A 63 7.64 -7.32 8.82
CA VAL A 63 8.72 -6.91 9.72
C VAL A 63 8.22 -6.82 11.16
N LEU A 64 7.03 -6.25 11.35
CA LEU A 64 6.45 -6.17 12.68
C LEU A 64 6.19 -7.54 13.29
N ALA A 65 5.69 -8.47 12.48
CA ALA A 65 5.45 -9.82 12.95
C ALA A 65 6.74 -10.49 13.39
N LEU A 66 7.82 -10.27 12.67
CA LEU A 66 9.11 -10.81 13.05
C LEU A 66 9.65 -10.20 14.34
N ARG A 67 9.37 -8.93 14.55
CA ARG A 67 9.83 -8.23 15.76
C ARG A 67 9.08 -8.72 17.00
N ASP A 68 7.83 -9.09 16.83
CA ASP A 68 7.02 -9.58 17.93
C ASP A 68 7.33 -11.03 18.28
N ALA A 69 7.95 -11.74 17.36
CA ALA A 69 8.31 -13.15 17.59
C ALA A 69 9.60 -13.33 18.47
#